data_d32ca903e598d57db957a660dec31ef2
#
_entry.id   d32ca903e598d57db957a660dec31ef2
#
_cell.length_a   1.000
_cell.length_b   1.000
_cell.length_c   1.000
_cell.angle_alpha   90.00
_cell.angle_beta   90.00
_cell.angle_gamma   90.00
#
_symmetry.space_group_name_H-M   'P 1'
#
loop_
_entity.id
_entity.type
_entity.pdbx_description
1 polymer ?
#
loop_
_entity_poly.entity_id
_entity_poly.type
_entity_poly.pdbx_seq_one_letter_code
_entity_poly.pdbx_strand_id
1 'polypeptide(L)'
;MLCCIGCEWQLKSEETDTEIVVDRYDRIQSLYLTTGDFSALQQMNTAYPIQTRTLIEDVLRIGKVNESDINMKFLRFYQDSTLQMLINEAEQQYANMDDINQELTAAFEYLLKQLPNLEIPVVYAQIGSLDQSIIVGNGQIGICLDKYLGADYVLYQNENYGYTQEQKQMMQRQYIVPDCIGFYLLSLYPMPFDRQLSQEERDVHMAQIQWVVNQAVGRTVFNSPLVNRVDEYMKHNKNITPEKLLANNQYELFQ
;
A
#
# COMPACT_ATOMS: atom_id res chain seq x y z
N MET A 1 42.34 37.48 33.66
CA MET A 1 41.41 37.70 32.56
C MET A 1 41.21 36.34 31.91
N LEU A 2 40.17 35.57 32.38
CA LEU A 2 39.85 34.24 31.86
C LEU A 2 38.70 34.38 30.85
N CYS A 3 38.96 34.04 29.60
CA CYS A 3 37.94 33.92 28.59
C CYS A 3 37.32 32.49 28.66
N CYS A 4 36.09 32.42 29.10
CA CYS A 4 35.27 31.19 28.95
C CYS A 4 34.76 31.13 27.52
N ILE A 5 35.27 30.18 26.74
CA ILE A 5 34.71 29.80 25.44
C ILE A 5 33.56 28.81 25.72
N GLY A 6 32.33 29.29 25.63
CA GLY A 6 31.15 28.44 25.66
C GLY A 6 31.05 27.66 24.35
N CYS A 7 31.22 26.34 24.40
CA CYS A 7 30.80 25.46 23.30
C CYS A 7 29.27 25.36 23.34
N GLU A 8 28.59 26.00 22.41
CA GLU A 8 27.21 25.69 22.10
C GLU A 8 27.16 24.29 21.43
N TRP A 9 26.74 23.33 22.20
CA TRP A 9 26.31 22.06 21.64
C TRP A 9 24.95 22.28 20.93
N GLN A 10 25.00 22.51 19.62
CA GLN A 10 23.82 22.30 18.79
C GLN A 10 23.51 20.81 18.82
N LEU A 11 22.46 20.43 19.54
CA LEU A 11 21.78 19.17 19.33
C LEU A 11 21.32 19.16 17.86
N LYS A 12 22.05 18.46 16.99
CA LYS A 12 21.50 17.99 15.73
C LYS A 12 20.27 17.17 16.11
N SER A 13 19.08 17.63 15.71
CA SER A 13 17.92 16.77 15.61
C SER A 13 18.37 15.54 14.81
N GLU A 14 18.26 14.34 15.37
CA GLU A 14 18.36 13.12 14.60
C GLU A 14 17.23 13.23 13.55
N GLU A 15 17.61 13.62 12.32
CA GLU A 15 16.79 13.32 11.15
C GLU A 15 16.74 11.80 11.13
N THR A 16 15.64 11.25 11.58
CA THR A 16 15.34 9.84 11.38
C THR A 16 15.34 9.63 9.87
N ASP A 17 16.35 8.89 9.41
CA ASP A 17 16.48 8.50 8.01
C ASP A 17 15.26 7.59 7.69
N THR A 18 14.22 8.21 7.17
CA THR A 18 12.91 7.57 6.95
C THR A 18 12.86 6.94 5.56
N GLU A 19 14.02 6.67 4.95
CA GLU A 19 14.08 6.11 3.61
C GLU A 19 13.30 4.79 3.55
N ILE A 20 12.25 4.75 2.72
CA ILE A 20 11.46 3.56 2.46
C ILE A 20 11.89 2.97 1.13
N VAL A 21 12.40 1.74 1.18
CA VAL A 21 12.73 0.95 0.02
C VAL A 21 11.79 -0.25 -0.04
N VAL A 22 11.11 -0.42 -1.17
CA VAL A 22 10.22 -1.56 -1.37
C VAL A 22 11.04 -2.84 -1.50
N ASP A 23 10.81 -3.79 -0.59
CA ASP A 23 11.41 -5.11 -0.66
C ASP A 23 10.93 -5.88 -1.89
N ARG A 24 11.86 -6.38 -2.70
CA ARG A 24 11.59 -6.99 -3.99
C ARG A 24 11.32 -8.49 -3.86
N TYR A 25 10.32 -8.85 -3.03
CA TYR A 25 9.86 -10.23 -2.93
C TYR A 25 9.33 -10.77 -4.27
N ASP A 26 8.72 -9.91 -5.10
CA ASP A 26 8.27 -10.21 -6.46
C ASP A 26 9.36 -10.86 -7.33
N ARG A 27 10.63 -10.46 -7.17
CA ARG A 27 11.77 -10.99 -7.95
C ARG A 27 12.09 -12.45 -7.60
N ILE A 28 12.09 -12.74 -6.31
CA ILE A 28 12.37 -14.10 -5.82
C ILE A 28 11.18 -15.00 -6.13
N GLN A 29 9.97 -14.48 -5.97
CA GLN A 29 8.72 -15.14 -6.36
C GLN A 29 8.76 -15.51 -7.86
N SER A 30 9.07 -14.54 -8.73
CA SER A 30 9.16 -14.75 -10.18
C SER A 30 10.21 -15.79 -10.53
N LEU A 31 11.41 -15.73 -9.97
CA LEU A 31 12.48 -16.71 -10.21
C LEU A 31 12.00 -18.13 -9.90
N TYR A 32 11.34 -18.35 -8.76
CA TYR A 32 10.79 -19.66 -8.43
C TYR A 32 9.69 -20.10 -9.40
N LEU A 33 8.74 -19.22 -9.69
CA LEU A 33 7.53 -19.54 -10.44
C LEU A 33 7.78 -19.75 -11.95
N THR A 34 8.84 -19.17 -12.50
CA THR A 34 9.18 -19.29 -13.93
C THR A 34 10.22 -20.40 -14.18
N THR A 35 11.13 -20.64 -13.23
CA THR A 35 12.23 -21.59 -13.44
C THR A 35 12.16 -22.85 -12.57
N GLY A 36 11.34 -22.82 -11.49
CA GLY A 36 11.32 -23.87 -10.48
C GLY A 36 12.57 -23.88 -9.58
N ASP A 37 13.33 -22.79 -9.51
CA ASP A 37 14.57 -22.70 -8.74
C ASP A 37 14.32 -22.95 -7.24
N PHE A 38 14.86 -24.05 -6.74
CA PHE A 38 14.68 -24.45 -5.35
C PHE A 38 15.38 -23.50 -4.36
N SER A 39 16.45 -22.81 -4.76
CA SER A 39 17.12 -21.83 -3.91
C SER A 39 16.25 -20.58 -3.71
N ALA A 40 15.52 -20.16 -4.74
CA ALA A 40 14.52 -19.08 -4.63
C ALA A 40 13.37 -19.47 -3.68
N LEU A 41 12.85 -20.70 -3.80
CA LEU A 41 11.84 -21.21 -2.85
C LEU A 41 12.36 -21.22 -1.42
N GLN A 42 13.59 -21.67 -1.20
CA GLN A 42 14.20 -21.65 0.12
C GLN A 42 14.32 -20.21 0.67
N GLN A 43 14.71 -19.26 -0.18
CA GLN A 43 14.79 -17.84 0.20
C GLN A 43 13.41 -17.26 0.53
N MET A 44 12.37 -17.59 -0.24
CA MET A 44 10.99 -17.21 0.06
C MET A 44 10.58 -17.69 1.47
N ASN A 45 10.92 -18.90 1.84
CA ASN A 45 10.55 -19.49 3.12
C ASN A 45 11.40 -18.99 4.31
N THR A 46 12.64 -18.57 4.09
CA THR A 46 13.57 -18.19 5.17
C THR A 46 13.71 -16.68 5.35
N ALA A 47 13.78 -15.93 4.26
CA ALA A 47 13.91 -14.47 4.29
C ALA A 47 12.56 -13.75 4.27
N TYR A 48 11.52 -14.37 3.67
CA TYR A 48 10.19 -13.78 3.48
C TYR A 48 9.05 -14.68 4.00
N PRO A 49 9.14 -15.24 5.22
CA PRO A 49 8.17 -16.23 5.70
C PRO A 49 6.76 -15.64 5.88
N ILE A 50 6.66 -14.37 6.29
CA ILE A 50 5.36 -13.69 6.46
C ILE A 50 4.72 -13.43 5.10
N GLN A 51 5.48 -12.86 4.16
CA GLN A 51 5.03 -12.54 2.80
C GLN A 51 4.58 -13.81 2.07
N THR A 52 5.40 -14.88 2.14
CA THR A 52 5.08 -16.18 1.53
C THR A 52 3.81 -16.79 2.11
N ARG A 53 3.65 -16.73 3.44
CA ARG A 53 2.43 -17.20 4.10
C ARG A 53 1.21 -16.39 3.65
N THR A 54 1.29 -15.07 3.73
CA THR A 54 0.20 -14.16 3.33
C THR A 54 -0.21 -14.40 1.88
N LEU A 55 0.78 -14.54 0.98
CA LEU A 55 0.51 -14.84 -0.42
C LEU A 55 -0.26 -16.16 -0.58
N ILE A 56 0.22 -17.25 0.00
CA ILE A 56 -0.34 -18.59 -0.17
C ILE A 56 -1.71 -18.73 0.51
N GLU A 57 -1.82 -18.26 1.77
CA GLU A 57 -2.98 -18.53 2.62
C GLU A 57 -4.09 -17.50 2.45
N ASP A 58 -3.76 -16.22 2.28
CA ASP A 58 -4.72 -15.12 2.32
C ASP A 58 -5.01 -14.54 0.93
N VAL A 59 -4.01 -14.46 0.05
CA VAL A 59 -4.14 -13.92 -1.31
C VAL A 59 -4.61 -15.00 -2.28
N LEU A 60 -3.81 -16.04 -2.46
CA LEU A 60 -4.10 -17.10 -3.43
C LEU A 60 -5.08 -18.15 -2.88
N ARG A 61 -5.13 -18.33 -1.57
CA ARG A 61 -6.00 -19.28 -0.87
C ARG A 61 -5.89 -20.72 -1.37
N ILE A 62 -4.66 -21.13 -1.73
CA ILE A 62 -4.37 -22.46 -2.31
C ILE A 62 -4.03 -23.52 -1.27
N GLY A 63 -3.90 -23.15 0.00
CA GLY A 63 -3.63 -24.09 1.12
C GLY A 63 -2.95 -23.40 2.28
N LYS A 64 -2.33 -24.19 3.17
CA LYS A 64 -1.53 -23.71 4.28
C LYS A 64 -0.04 -23.93 4.02
N VAL A 65 0.83 -23.01 4.44
CA VAL A 65 2.27 -23.08 4.18
C VAL A 65 2.96 -24.33 4.75
N ASN A 66 2.35 -24.98 5.76
CA ASN A 66 2.84 -26.20 6.37
C ASN A 66 2.34 -27.50 5.72
N GLU A 67 1.50 -27.44 4.69
CA GLU A 67 1.08 -28.62 3.93
C GLU A 67 2.27 -29.20 3.16
N SER A 68 2.39 -30.52 3.13
CA SER A 68 3.53 -31.22 2.50
C SER A 68 3.62 -31.01 0.98
N ASP A 69 2.51 -30.69 0.33
CA ASP A 69 2.41 -30.51 -1.13
C ASP A 69 2.24 -29.01 -1.54
N ILE A 70 2.33 -28.09 -0.58
CA ILE A 70 2.03 -26.67 -0.85
C ILE A 70 2.94 -26.07 -1.92
N ASN A 71 4.22 -26.42 -1.93
CA ASN A 71 5.19 -25.94 -2.91
C ASN A 71 4.79 -26.36 -4.34
N MET A 72 4.29 -27.58 -4.49
CA MET A 72 3.80 -28.08 -5.78
C MET A 72 2.47 -27.42 -6.18
N LYS A 73 1.56 -27.18 -5.22
CA LYS A 73 0.32 -26.44 -5.48
C LYS A 73 0.64 -25.02 -5.93
N PHE A 74 1.56 -24.35 -5.24
CA PHE A 74 1.97 -22.98 -5.54
C PHE A 74 2.60 -22.88 -6.94
N LEU A 75 3.55 -23.75 -7.27
CA LEU A 75 4.16 -23.80 -8.60
C LEU A 75 3.10 -24.07 -9.69
N ARG A 76 2.24 -25.08 -9.47
CA ARG A 76 1.19 -25.45 -10.43
C ARG A 76 0.18 -24.32 -10.64
N PHE A 77 -0.18 -23.57 -9.60
CA PHE A 77 -1.09 -22.42 -9.71
C PHE A 77 -0.57 -21.42 -10.74
N TYR A 78 0.72 -21.08 -10.68
CA TYR A 78 1.32 -20.14 -11.60
C TYR A 78 1.78 -20.73 -12.94
N GLN A 79 1.57 -22.02 -13.20
CA GLN A 79 1.77 -22.59 -14.54
C GLN A 79 0.68 -22.15 -15.56
N ASP A 80 -0.38 -21.51 -15.10
CA ASP A 80 -1.35 -20.87 -15.99
C ASP A 80 -0.68 -19.81 -16.87
N SER A 81 -0.95 -19.85 -18.17
CA SER A 81 -0.31 -18.96 -19.15
C SER A 81 -0.60 -17.48 -18.88
N THR A 82 -1.81 -17.18 -18.36
CA THR A 82 -2.21 -15.82 -18.00
C THR A 82 -1.38 -15.29 -16.84
N LEU A 83 -1.16 -16.11 -15.81
CA LEU A 83 -0.34 -15.73 -14.66
C LEU A 83 1.14 -15.59 -15.05
N GLN A 84 1.65 -16.43 -15.96
CA GLN A 84 3.00 -16.27 -16.52
C GLN A 84 3.15 -14.96 -17.29
N MET A 85 2.13 -14.53 -18.03
CA MET A 85 2.13 -13.22 -18.69
C MET A 85 2.16 -12.07 -17.66
N LEU A 86 1.40 -12.17 -16.57
CA LEU A 86 1.40 -11.17 -15.49
C LEU A 86 2.79 -11.05 -14.84
N ILE A 87 3.45 -12.17 -14.57
CA ILE A 87 4.80 -12.19 -14.00
C ILE A 87 5.76 -11.44 -14.93
N ASN A 88 5.79 -11.80 -16.20
CA ASN A 88 6.70 -11.20 -17.17
C ASN A 88 6.45 -9.70 -17.35
N GLU A 89 5.19 -9.29 -17.42
CA GLU A 89 4.82 -7.88 -17.56
C GLU A 89 5.22 -7.07 -16.32
N ALA A 90 4.92 -7.59 -15.11
CA ALA A 90 5.31 -6.95 -13.87
C ALA A 90 6.84 -6.81 -13.76
N GLU A 91 7.61 -7.84 -14.14
CA GLU A 91 9.07 -7.76 -14.16
C GLU A 91 9.61 -6.64 -15.05
N GLN A 92 9.03 -6.46 -16.23
CA GLN A 92 9.45 -5.44 -17.18
C GLN A 92 9.07 -4.03 -16.71
N GLN A 93 7.81 -3.82 -16.35
CA GLN A 93 7.31 -2.50 -15.95
C GLN A 93 7.91 -2.02 -14.62
N TYR A 94 8.18 -2.96 -13.70
CA TYR A 94 8.71 -2.68 -12.37
C TYR A 94 10.19 -3.08 -12.22
N ALA A 95 10.96 -3.03 -13.32
CA ALA A 95 12.40 -3.21 -13.29
C ALA A 95 13.09 -2.24 -12.32
N ASN A 96 12.61 -1.01 -12.27
CA ASN A 96 12.99 0.03 -11.31
C ASN A 96 11.75 0.53 -10.55
N MET A 97 11.89 0.80 -9.26
CA MET A 97 10.84 1.33 -8.38
C MET A 97 11.31 2.57 -7.58
N ASP A 98 12.35 3.26 -8.04
CA ASP A 98 12.94 4.39 -7.32
C ASP A 98 11.95 5.55 -7.13
N ASP A 99 11.09 5.81 -8.12
CA ASP A 99 10.00 6.80 -8.04
C ASP A 99 8.97 6.44 -6.96
N ILE A 100 8.61 5.16 -6.83
CA ILE A 100 7.70 4.65 -5.79
C ILE A 100 8.37 4.77 -4.42
N ASN A 101 9.65 4.40 -4.29
CA ASN A 101 10.41 4.52 -3.05
C ASN A 101 10.47 5.98 -2.59
N GLN A 102 10.77 6.91 -3.50
CA GLN A 102 10.84 8.34 -3.20
C GLN A 102 9.46 8.90 -2.79
N GLU A 103 8.40 8.56 -3.51
CA GLU A 103 7.05 9.02 -3.18
C GLU A 103 6.55 8.43 -1.86
N LEU A 104 6.82 7.14 -1.56
CA LEU A 104 6.53 6.52 -0.27
C LEU A 104 7.28 7.22 0.87
N THR A 105 8.57 7.45 0.70
CA THR A 105 9.40 8.15 1.69
C THR A 105 8.81 9.52 2.01
N ALA A 106 8.53 10.34 1.00
CA ALA A 106 7.95 11.66 1.19
C ALA A 106 6.56 11.62 1.84
N ALA A 107 5.72 10.65 1.46
CA ALA A 107 4.39 10.48 2.04
C ALA A 107 4.46 10.08 3.52
N PHE A 108 5.33 9.15 3.90
CA PHE A 108 5.50 8.73 5.29
C PHE A 108 6.19 9.82 6.14
N GLU A 109 7.12 10.59 5.59
CA GLU A 109 7.67 11.78 6.26
C GLU A 109 6.58 12.80 6.60
N TYR A 110 5.64 13.03 5.67
CA TYR A 110 4.48 13.89 5.95
C TYR A 110 3.61 13.29 7.06
N LEU A 111 3.27 12.00 6.96
CA LEU A 111 2.40 11.33 7.93
C LEU A 111 3.01 11.31 9.34
N LEU A 112 4.30 11.08 9.50
CA LEU A 112 4.99 11.11 10.80
C LEU A 112 4.88 12.48 11.48
N LYS A 113 4.86 13.56 10.71
CA LYS A 113 4.65 14.92 11.25
C LYS A 113 3.21 15.16 11.68
N GLN A 114 2.24 14.48 11.06
CA GLN A 114 0.80 14.67 11.31
C GLN A 114 0.21 13.66 12.29
N LEU A 115 0.82 12.48 12.40
CA LEU A 115 0.37 11.33 13.17
C LEU A 115 1.53 10.87 14.08
N PRO A 116 1.72 11.45 15.27
CA PRO A 116 2.93 11.24 16.10
C PRO A 116 3.18 9.80 16.54
N ASN A 117 2.15 8.94 16.55
CA ASN A 117 2.24 7.52 16.95
C ASN A 117 2.24 6.58 15.74
N LEU A 118 2.47 7.09 14.53
CA LEU A 118 2.52 6.28 13.33
C LEU A 118 3.76 5.37 13.35
N GLU A 119 3.57 4.09 13.17
CA GLU A 119 4.66 3.15 12.90
C GLU A 119 4.90 3.09 11.39
N ILE A 120 6.16 3.00 10.97
CA ILE A 120 6.50 2.83 9.54
C ILE A 120 6.43 1.33 9.22
N PRO A 121 5.55 0.90 8.30
CA PRO A 121 5.47 -0.51 7.91
C PRO A 121 6.63 -0.91 6.98
N VAL A 122 6.97 -2.19 6.98
CA VAL A 122 7.79 -2.75 5.90
C VAL A 122 6.94 -2.82 4.63
N VAL A 123 7.43 -2.26 3.52
CA VAL A 123 6.73 -2.29 2.23
C VAL A 123 7.42 -3.31 1.33
N TYR A 124 6.65 -4.19 0.71
CA TYR A 124 7.17 -5.20 -0.22
C TYR A 124 6.30 -5.32 -1.47
N ALA A 125 6.91 -5.73 -2.58
CA ALA A 125 6.22 -6.03 -3.82
C ALA A 125 6.03 -7.53 -4.01
N GLN A 126 4.88 -7.93 -4.56
CA GLN A 126 4.57 -9.30 -4.94
C GLN A 126 3.71 -9.35 -6.21
N ILE A 127 3.52 -10.54 -6.76
CA ILE A 127 2.59 -10.81 -7.85
C ILE A 127 1.47 -11.66 -7.31
N GLY A 128 0.25 -11.13 -7.35
CA GLY A 128 -0.96 -11.80 -6.90
C GLY A 128 -1.63 -12.60 -8.02
N SER A 129 -2.95 -12.54 -8.06
CA SER A 129 -3.78 -13.18 -9.08
C SER A 129 -4.92 -12.26 -9.52
N LEU A 130 -4.69 -10.97 -9.58
CA LEU A 130 -5.64 -9.91 -9.91
C LEU A 130 -6.78 -9.68 -8.89
N ASP A 131 -6.77 -10.36 -7.74
CA ASP A 131 -7.84 -10.21 -6.74
C ASP A 131 -7.63 -8.98 -5.84
N GLN A 132 -6.42 -8.78 -5.34
CA GLN A 132 -6.09 -7.73 -4.39
C GLN A 132 -5.04 -6.78 -4.95
N SER A 133 -5.12 -5.50 -4.58
CA SER A 133 -4.16 -4.48 -4.98
C SER A 133 -3.11 -4.24 -3.90
N ILE A 134 -3.56 -3.97 -2.69
CA ILE A 134 -2.72 -3.73 -1.52
C ILE A 134 -3.17 -4.65 -0.38
N ILE A 135 -2.19 -5.15 0.35
CA ILE A 135 -2.40 -6.00 1.54
C ILE A 135 -1.76 -5.31 2.72
N VAL A 136 -2.53 -5.11 3.79
CA VAL A 136 -2.02 -4.51 5.03
C VAL A 136 -2.21 -5.48 6.18
N GLY A 137 -1.14 -5.76 6.89
CA GLY A 137 -1.17 -6.62 8.07
C GLY A 137 0.23 -6.92 8.62
N ASN A 138 0.30 -7.35 9.87
CA ASN A 138 1.55 -7.74 10.53
C ASN A 138 2.68 -6.68 10.43
N GLY A 139 2.34 -5.38 10.47
CA GLY A 139 3.32 -4.29 10.31
C GLY A 139 3.88 -4.16 8.88
N GLN A 140 3.18 -4.68 7.88
CA GLN A 140 3.63 -4.71 6.49
C GLN A 140 2.56 -4.19 5.54
N ILE A 141 3.03 -3.66 4.39
CA ILE A 141 2.22 -3.34 3.20
C ILE A 141 2.75 -4.15 2.03
N GLY A 142 1.92 -5.02 1.47
CA GLY A 142 2.21 -5.77 0.25
C GLY A 142 1.56 -5.13 -0.97
N ILE A 143 2.35 -4.85 -1.99
CA ILE A 143 1.91 -4.28 -3.28
C ILE A 143 1.77 -5.43 -4.28
N CYS A 144 0.55 -5.71 -4.75
CA CYS A 144 0.32 -6.67 -5.82
C CYS A 144 0.52 -5.95 -7.17
N LEU A 145 1.73 -6.08 -7.75
CA LEU A 145 2.12 -5.36 -8.96
C LEU A 145 1.24 -5.65 -10.17
N ASP A 146 0.66 -6.86 -10.21
CA ASP A 146 -0.28 -7.30 -11.24
C ASP A 146 -1.57 -6.47 -11.30
N LYS A 147 -1.86 -5.65 -10.29
CA LYS A 147 -2.99 -4.71 -10.27
C LYS A 147 -2.69 -3.33 -10.84
N TYR A 148 -1.44 -3.05 -11.23
CA TYR A 148 -1.00 -1.72 -11.63
C TYR A 148 -0.25 -1.70 -12.97
N LEU A 149 -0.61 -2.60 -13.90
CA LEU A 149 0.04 -2.75 -15.22
C LEU A 149 -0.44 -1.73 -16.27
N GLY A 150 -1.34 -0.81 -15.88
CA GLY A 150 -1.88 0.22 -16.77
C GLY A 150 -3.34 -0.01 -17.14
N ALA A 151 -4.10 1.09 -17.28
CA ALA A 151 -5.54 1.04 -17.53
C ALA A 151 -5.93 0.21 -18.77
N ASP A 152 -5.08 0.23 -19.80
CA ASP A 152 -5.31 -0.45 -21.08
C ASP A 152 -4.72 -1.87 -21.14
N TYR A 153 -4.18 -2.37 -20.00
CA TYR A 153 -3.61 -3.72 -19.99
C TYR A 153 -4.64 -4.77 -20.42
N VAL A 154 -4.22 -5.66 -21.33
CA VAL A 154 -5.15 -6.54 -22.07
C VAL A 154 -6.02 -7.41 -21.15
N LEU A 155 -5.47 -7.90 -20.03
CA LEU A 155 -6.23 -8.73 -19.11
C LEU A 155 -7.32 -7.95 -18.37
N TYR A 156 -7.10 -6.66 -18.09
CA TYR A 156 -8.13 -5.82 -17.45
C TYR A 156 -9.33 -5.53 -18.37
N GLN A 157 -9.15 -5.71 -19.68
CA GLN A 157 -10.24 -5.56 -20.66
C GLN A 157 -11.10 -6.82 -20.76
N ASN A 158 -10.68 -7.95 -20.19
CA ASN A 158 -11.44 -9.18 -20.19
C ASN A 158 -12.66 -9.06 -19.24
N GLU A 159 -13.86 -9.21 -19.79
CA GLU A 159 -15.13 -9.10 -19.06
C GLU A 159 -15.26 -10.08 -17.88
N ASN A 160 -14.54 -11.20 -17.91
CA ASN A 160 -14.53 -12.18 -16.82
C ASN A 160 -14.02 -11.61 -15.48
N TYR A 161 -13.18 -10.55 -15.51
CA TYR A 161 -12.70 -9.88 -14.31
C TYR A 161 -13.66 -8.79 -13.81
N GLY A 162 -14.60 -8.32 -14.63
CA GLY A 162 -15.68 -7.42 -14.23
C GLY A 162 -15.23 -6.02 -13.79
N TYR A 163 -14.03 -5.55 -14.16
CA TYR A 163 -13.54 -4.23 -13.79
C TYR A 163 -14.32 -3.12 -14.50
N THR A 164 -14.77 -2.11 -13.73
CA THR A 164 -15.35 -0.88 -14.29
C THR A 164 -14.28 -0.02 -14.93
N GLN A 165 -14.68 0.96 -15.73
CA GLN A 165 -13.71 1.90 -16.33
C GLN A 165 -12.98 2.73 -15.26
N GLU A 166 -13.68 3.13 -14.20
CA GLU A 166 -13.10 3.85 -13.07
C GLU A 166 -12.05 3.00 -12.36
N GLN A 167 -12.34 1.71 -12.11
CA GLN A 167 -11.37 0.79 -11.52
C GLN A 167 -10.13 0.65 -12.40
N LYS A 168 -10.29 0.46 -13.72
CA LYS A 168 -9.16 0.35 -14.65
C LYS A 168 -8.28 1.61 -14.63
N GLN A 169 -8.90 2.81 -14.56
CA GLN A 169 -8.15 4.06 -14.46
C GLN A 169 -7.30 4.16 -13.19
N MET A 170 -7.69 3.49 -12.11
CA MET A 170 -6.89 3.41 -10.89
C MET A 170 -5.81 2.30 -10.93
N MET A 171 -5.89 1.36 -11.87
CA MET A 171 -4.93 0.24 -11.99
C MET A 171 -3.66 0.65 -12.77
N GLN A 172 -3.05 1.76 -12.37
CA GLN A 172 -1.87 2.35 -12.98
C GLN A 172 -0.80 2.65 -11.92
N ARG A 173 0.46 2.62 -12.32
CA ARG A 173 1.63 2.85 -11.46
C ARG A 173 1.49 4.03 -10.50
N GLN A 174 0.94 5.15 -10.97
CA GLN A 174 0.76 6.38 -10.18
C GLN A 174 -0.20 6.24 -8.99
N TYR A 175 -0.99 5.17 -8.92
CA TYR A 175 -1.92 4.91 -7.81
C TYR A 175 -1.33 3.99 -6.73
N ILE A 176 -0.15 3.38 -6.97
CA ILE A 176 0.48 2.47 -5.99
C ILE A 176 0.66 3.16 -4.63
N VAL A 177 1.32 4.31 -4.61
CA VAL A 177 1.59 5.00 -3.33
C VAL A 177 0.31 5.54 -2.70
N PRO A 178 -0.60 6.22 -3.41
CA PRO A 178 -1.90 6.59 -2.86
C PRO A 178 -2.67 5.42 -2.25
N ASP A 179 -2.70 4.27 -2.91
CA ASP A 179 -3.38 3.08 -2.39
C ASP A 179 -2.66 2.51 -1.16
N CYS A 180 -1.33 2.43 -1.16
CA CYS A 180 -0.55 2.02 0.02
C CYS A 180 -0.90 2.87 1.24
N ILE A 181 -0.87 4.19 1.10
CA ILE A 181 -1.19 5.12 2.18
C ILE A 181 -2.67 4.99 2.58
N GLY A 182 -3.58 4.94 1.62
CA GLY A 182 -5.02 4.83 1.87
C GLY A 182 -5.41 3.58 2.64
N PHE A 183 -4.95 2.40 2.20
CA PHE A 183 -5.22 1.14 2.89
C PHE A 183 -4.52 1.06 4.25
N TYR A 184 -3.31 1.63 4.38
CA TYR A 184 -2.62 1.69 5.66
C TYR A 184 -3.39 2.57 6.66
N LEU A 185 -3.79 3.78 6.27
CA LEU A 185 -4.61 4.65 7.11
C LEU A 185 -5.95 4.01 7.48
N LEU A 186 -6.61 3.33 6.54
CA LEU A 186 -7.85 2.60 6.80
C LEU A 186 -7.67 1.48 7.82
N SER A 187 -6.49 0.84 7.86
CA SER A 187 -6.18 -0.19 8.88
C SER A 187 -5.96 0.40 10.28
N LEU A 188 -5.44 1.62 10.36
CA LEU A 188 -5.20 2.33 11.62
C LEU A 188 -6.45 3.05 12.14
N TYR A 189 -7.27 3.55 11.23
CA TYR A 189 -8.52 4.25 11.48
C TYR A 189 -9.67 3.53 10.78
N PRO A 190 -10.04 2.32 11.25
CA PRO A 190 -11.11 1.54 10.63
C PRO A 190 -12.47 2.20 10.86
N MET A 191 -13.42 1.89 9.98
CA MET A 191 -14.82 2.27 10.20
C MET A 191 -15.31 1.70 11.53
N PRO A 192 -16.12 2.46 12.29
CA PRO A 192 -16.75 1.94 13.51
C PRO A 192 -17.50 0.63 13.25
N PHE A 193 -17.26 -0.38 14.08
CA PHE A 193 -17.91 -1.69 14.00
C PHE A 193 -19.00 -1.91 15.05
N ASP A 194 -19.12 -0.98 16.01
CA ASP A 194 -20.10 -1.01 17.10
C ASP A 194 -21.49 -0.55 16.68
N ARG A 195 -21.62 0.02 15.49
CA ARG A 195 -22.88 0.43 14.87
C ARG A 195 -22.88 0.20 13.36
N GLN A 196 -24.09 0.04 12.79
CA GLN A 196 -24.23 -0.03 11.35
C GLN A 196 -24.17 1.38 10.74
N LEU A 197 -23.20 1.60 9.86
CA LEU A 197 -23.06 2.83 9.09
C LEU A 197 -23.97 2.82 7.86
N SER A 198 -24.56 3.97 7.53
CA SER A 198 -25.17 4.21 6.23
C SER A 198 -24.12 4.21 5.11
N GLN A 199 -24.54 4.14 3.85
CA GLN A 199 -23.62 4.26 2.73
C GLN A 199 -22.91 5.63 2.73
N GLU A 200 -23.67 6.69 2.98
CA GLU A 200 -23.13 8.05 3.03
C GLU A 200 -22.08 8.23 4.13
N GLU A 201 -22.30 7.67 5.32
CA GLU A 201 -21.30 7.72 6.40
C GLU A 201 -20.01 6.96 6.03
N ARG A 202 -20.13 5.81 5.35
CA ARG A 202 -18.95 5.08 4.82
C ARG A 202 -18.20 5.91 3.78
N ASP A 203 -18.94 6.58 2.90
CA ASP A 203 -18.35 7.40 1.84
C ASP A 203 -17.64 8.64 2.44
N VAL A 204 -18.20 9.25 3.49
CA VAL A 204 -17.55 10.34 4.23
C VAL A 204 -16.28 9.84 4.91
N HIS A 205 -16.32 8.70 5.59
CA HIS A 205 -15.12 8.11 6.21
C HIS A 205 -14.00 7.89 5.18
N MET A 206 -14.35 7.33 4.03
CA MET A 206 -13.38 7.17 2.93
C MET A 206 -12.87 8.51 2.40
N ALA A 207 -13.72 9.54 2.34
CA ALA A 207 -13.31 10.88 1.91
C ALA A 207 -12.33 11.54 2.89
N GLN A 208 -12.46 11.30 4.20
CA GLN A 208 -11.47 11.74 5.20
C GLN A 208 -10.11 11.08 4.96
N ILE A 209 -10.07 9.77 4.76
CA ILE A 209 -8.85 9.03 4.40
C ILE A 209 -8.24 9.59 3.11
N GLN A 210 -9.05 9.72 2.05
CA GLN A 210 -8.62 10.21 0.74
C GLN A 210 -8.06 11.63 0.78
N TRP A 211 -8.65 12.50 1.60
CA TRP A 211 -8.11 13.84 1.80
C TRP A 211 -6.71 13.80 2.40
N VAL A 212 -6.49 12.99 3.46
CA VAL A 212 -5.16 12.83 4.07
C VAL A 212 -4.17 12.22 3.09
N VAL A 213 -4.58 11.24 2.27
CA VAL A 213 -3.75 10.68 1.20
C VAL A 213 -3.30 11.78 0.24
N ASN A 214 -4.21 12.64 -0.24
CA ASN A 214 -3.87 13.76 -1.13
C ASN A 214 -2.81 14.69 -0.51
N GLN A 215 -2.91 14.97 0.80
CA GLN A 215 -1.92 15.78 1.51
C GLN A 215 -0.56 15.06 1.60
N ALA A 216 -0.58 13.75 1.90
CA ALA A 216 0.63 12.96 2.08
C ALA A 216 1.42 12.80 0.77
N VAL A 217 0.74 12.56 -0.34
CA VAL A 217 1.39 12.43 -1.67
C VAL A 217 1.64 13.78 -2.35
N GLY A 218 1.21 14.91 -1.75
CA GLY A 218 1.44 16.25 -2.25
C GLY A 218 0.74 16.59 -3.57
N ARG A 219 -0.27 15.81 -3.98
CA ARG A 219 -1.06 16.01 -5.21
C ARG A 219 -2.50 15.56 -5.03
N THR A 220 -3.41 16.11 -5.83
CA THR A 220 -4.81 15.69 -5.84
C THR A 220 -4.97 14.41 -6.65
N VAL A 221 -5.10 13.28 -5.95
CA VAL A 221 -5.39 11.97 -6.53
C VAL A 221 -6.89 11.70 -6.50
N PHE A 222 -7.50 11.94 -5.34
CA PHE A 222 -8.92 11.76 -5.11
C PHE A 222 -9.62 13.12 -5.14
N ASN A 223 -10.63 13.25 -6.01
CA ASN A 223 -11.35 14.48 -6.25
C ASN A 223 -12.88 14.21 -6.36
N SER A 224 -13.47 13.73 -5.28
CA SER A 224 -14.93 13.58 -5.20
C SER A 224 -15.56 14.80 -4.51
N PRO A 225 -16.87 15.03 -4.68
CA PRO A 225 -17.59 16.08 -3.95
C PRO A 225 -17.40 15.99 -2.42
N LEU A 226 -17.31 14.77 -1.87
CA LEU A 226 -17.08 14.55 -0.44
C LEU A 226 -15.66 14.93 -0.03
N VAL A 227 -14.65 14.56 -0.80
CA VAL A 227 -13.26 14.98 -0.54
C VAL A 227 -13.14 16.50 -0.56
N ASN A 228 -13.83 17.17 -1.49
CA ASN A 228 -13.83 18.63 -1.56
C ASN A 228 -14.53 19.26 -0.33
N ARG A 229 -15.62 18.67 0.18
CA ARG A 229 -16.23 19.13 1.44
C ARG A 229 -15.30 18.97 2.64
N VAL A 230 -14.59 17.85 2.73
CA VAL A 230 -13.55 17.65 3.76
C VAL A 230 -12.46 18.71 3.65
N ASP A 231 -12.00 19.02 2.44
CA ASP A 231 -10.98 20.04 2.19
C ASP A 231 -11.45 21.43 2.62
N GLU A 232 -12.68 21.82 2.29
CA GLU A 232 -13.27 23.08 2.73
C GLU A 232 -13.42 23.13 4.25
N TYR A 233 -13.90 22.05 4.88
CA TYR A 233 -13.98 21.95 6.32
C TYR A 233 -12.62 22.16 6.98
N MET A 234 -11.57 21.51 6.50
CA MET A 234 -10.22 21.64 7.04
C MET A 234 -9.63 23.03 6.84
N LYS A 235 -9.93 23.71 5.73
CA LYS A 235 -9.53 25.11 5.48
C LYS A 235 -10.15 26.09 6.48
N HIS A 236 -11.39 25.85 6.89
CA HIS A 236 -12.09 26.70 7.86
C HIS A 236 -11.77 26.36 9.32
N ASN A 237 -11.30 25.15 9.60
CA ASN A 237 -11.03 24.64 10.95
C ASN A 237 -9.53 24.32 11.16
N LYS A 238 -8.67 25.33 11.03
CA LYS A 238 -7.19 25.20 11.05
C LYS A 238 -6.59 24.61 12.35
N ASN A 239 -7.38 24.49 13.41
CA ASN A 239 -7.00 23.85 14.67
C ASN A 239 -7.25 22.32 14.67
N ILE A 240 -7.88 21.79 13.62
CA ILE A 240 -8.07 20.34 13.44
C ILE A 240 -6.88 19.80 12.67
N THR A 241 -6.22 18.80 13.27
CA THR A 241 -5.10 18.09 12.65
C THR A 241 -5.61 16.92 11.80
N PRO A 242 -4.83 16.41 10.83
CA PRO A 242 -5.15 15.16 10.12
C PRO A 242 -5.48 14.00 11.06
N GLU A 243 -4.76 13.85 12.19
CA GLU A 243 -5.07 12.83 13.19
C GLU A 243 -6.48 12.97 13.76
N LYS A 244 -6.87 14.20 14.14
CA LYS A 244 -8.22 14.47 14.65
C LYS A 244 -9.29 14.26 13.60
N LEU A 245 -9.00 14.58 12.33
CA LEU A 245 -9.90 14.31 11.22
C LEU A 245 -10.13 12.81 11.04
N LEU A 246 -9.08 12.00 11.01
CA LEU A 246 -9.14 10.53 10.85
C LEU A 246 -9.85 9.84 12.02
N ALA A 247 -9.71 10.37 13.24
CA ALA A 247 -10.37 9.86 14.44
C ALA A 247 -11.84 10.36 14.57
N ASN A 248 -12.31 11.22 13.67
CA ASN A 248 -13.63 11.82 13.77
C ASN A 248 -14.72 10.93 13.14
N ASN A 249 -15.65 10.47 13.95
CA ASN A 249 -16.80 9.64 13.55
C ASN A 249 -18.13 10.43 13.47
N GLN A 250 -18.07 11.77 13.54
CA GLN A 250 -19.23 12.67 13.37
C GLN A 250 -19.38 13.03 11.88
N TYR A 251 -19.85 12.07 11.10
CA TYR A 251 -19.90 12.17 9.63
C TYR A 251 -20.90 13.22 9.12
N GLU A 252 -21.90 13.59 9.93
CA GLU A 252 -22.87 14.65 9.63
C GLU A 252 -22.22 16.03 9.41
N LEU A 253 -21.00 16.24 9.90
CA LEU A 253 -20.24 17.48 9.66
C LEU A 253 -19.86 17.70 8.19
N PHE A 254 -19.91 16.64 7.38
CA PHE A 254 -19.47 16.61 5.98
C PHE A 254 -20.62 16.30 4.99
N GLN A 255 -21.85 16.19 5.49
CA GLN A 255 -23.04 15.89 4.70
C GLN A 255 -23.66 17.14 4.04
#